data_8990b59279db5efeb75c48bcf06c85aa
#
_entry.id   8990b59279db5efeb75c48bcf06c85aa
#
_cell.length_a   1.000
_cell.length_b   1.000
_cell.length_c   1.000
_cell.angle_alpha   90.00
_cell.angle_beta   90.00
_cell.angle_gamma   90.00
#
_symmetry.space_group_name_H-M   'P 1'
#
loop_
_entity.id
_entity.type
_entity.pdbx_description
1 polymer ?
#
loop_
_entity_poly.entity_id
_entity_poly.type
_entity_poly.pdbx_seq_one_letter_code
_entity_poly.pdbx_strand_id
1 'polypeptide(L)'
;MRQNFYVHSLHRNHDLDDRIFDYLLASMAAVQAEDVRASFVFVGDLNSHHQEWLGSTTTNRHGVAAFEYATVSGCDKLVVGKAHARGGTLDLLMTDVHDLVRVAVAAPIGNSDHSSLLAAISMAQAVPNLGVSRKVCMKHQVNWNTVCGAIRELPWHNICLSDNPVEVLKMNIFPCWLDVM
;
A
#
# COMPACT_ATOMS: atom_id res chain seq x y z
N MET A 1 8.31 12.44 -21.35
CA MET A 1 7.38 11.31 -21.53
C MET A 1 6.60 11.13 -20.24
N ARG A 2 5.31 10.79 -20.30
CA ARG A 2 4.48 10.58 -19.09
C ARG A 2 4.78 9.19 -18.54
N GLN A 3 5.13 9.07 -17.27
CA GLN A 3 5.36 7.82 -16.55
C GLN A 3 4.17 7.56 -15.63
N ASN A 4 3.68 6.36 -15.59
CA ASN A 4 2.60 5.97 -14.71
C ASN A 4 3.17 5.19 -13.52
N PHE A 5 2.74 5.56 -12.32
CA PHE A 5 3.15 4.90 -11.08
C PHE A 5 2.02 4.03 -10.57
N TYR A 6 2.35 2.77 -10.31
CA TYR A 6 1.46 1.79 -9.69
C TYR A 6 1.94 1.53 -8.26
N VAL A 7 1.09 1.85 -7.31
CA VAL A 7 1.41 1.68 -5.88
C VAL A 7 0.73 0.45 -5.34
N HIS A 8 1.52 -0.50 -4.88
CA HIS A 8 1.06 -1.69 -4.19
C HIS A 8 1.25 -1.48 -2.68
N SER A 9 0.16 -1.48 -1.93
CA SER A 9 0.19 -1.44 -0.47
C SER A 9 -0.18 -2.81 0.07
N LEU A 10 0.64 -3.31 0.97
CA LEU A 10 0.49 -4.68 1.45
C LEU A 10 0.88 -4.77 2.92
N HIS A 11 0.07 -5.48 3.66
CA HIS A 11 0.38 -5.92 5.01
C HIS A 11 0.38 -7.45 5.03
N ARG A 12 1.53 -8.04 5.38
CA ARG A 12 1.68 -9.47 5.48
C ARG A 12 1.53 -9.91 6.94
N ASN A 13 0.50 -10.68 7.22
CA ASN A 13 0.39 -11.36 8.50
C ASN A 13 1.44 -12.50 8.59
N HIS A 14 1.91 -12.83 9.81
CA HIS A 14 2.91 -13.86 10.07
C HIS A 14 2.57 -15.24 9.48
N ASP A 15 1.28 -15.55 9.37
CA ASP A 15 0.77 -16.84 8.89
C ASP A 15 0.54 -16.90 7.38
N LEU A 16 0.77 -15.79 6.66
CA LEU A 16 0.57 -15.77 5.20
C LEU A 16 1.69 -16.50 4.48
N ASP A 17 1.30 -17.26 3.47
CA ASP A 17 2.15 -17.97 2.52
C ASP A 17 3.03 -16.99 1.71
N ASP A 18 4.22 -17.43 1.34
CA ASP A 18 5.15 -16.67 0.51
C ASP A 18 4.66 -16.51 -0.94
N ARG A 19 3.61 -17.23 -1.35
CA ARG A 19 2.92 -17.03 -2.64
C ARG A 19 2.46 -15.59 -2.90
N ILE A 20 2.43 -14.73 -1.88
CA ILE A 20 2.17 -13.30 -2.07
C ILE A 20 3.17 -12.67 -3.05
N PHE A 21 4.42 -13.09 -3.03
CA PHE A 21 5.44 -12.58 -3.94
C PHE A 21 5.20 -13.03 -5.39
N ASP A 22 4.69 -14.24 -5.60
CA ASP A 22 4.27 -14.72 -6.93
C ASP A 22 3.13 -13.88 -7.47
N TYR A 23 2.14 -13.54 -6.63
CA TYR A 23 1.04 -12.65 -7.01
C TYR A 23 1.52 -11.25 -7.36
N LEU A 24 2.47 -10.71 -6.63
CA LEU A 24 3.05 -9.40 -6.92
C LEU A 24 3.78 -9.42 -8.26
N LEU A 25 4.60 -10.44 -8.54
CA LEU A 25 5.27 -10.60 -9.83
C LEU A 25 4.28 -10.74 -10.99
N ALA A 26 3.25 -11.57 -10.82
CA ALA A 26 2.19 -11.73 -11.83
C ALA A 26 1.43 -10.42 -12.07
N SER A 27 1.13 -9.65 -11.00
CA SER A 27 0.49 -8.34 -11.10
C SER A 27 1.37 -7.34 -11.86
N MET A 28 2.68 -7.28 -11.56
CA MET A 28 3.62 -6.44 -12.29
C MET A 28 3.64 -6.80 -13.78
N ALA A 29 3.77 -8.09 -14.09
CA ALA A 29 3.79 -8.56 -15.47
C ALA A 29 2.52 -8.21 -16.23
N ALA A 30 1.34 -8.35 -15.60
CA ALA A 30 0.07 -7.99 -16.20
C ALA A 30 -0.02 -6.49 -16.48
N VAL A 31 0.38 -5.64 -15.54
CA VAL A 31 0.41 -4.19 -15.74
C VAL A 31 1.39 -3.79 -16.83
N GLN A 32 2.60 -4.38 -16.84
CA GLN A 32 3.62 -4.07 -17.85
C GLN A 32 3.20 -4.50 -19.27
N ALA A 33 2.38 -5.54 -19.39
CA ALA A 33 1.82 -5.96 -20.67
C ALA A 33 0.86 -4.91 -21.26
N GLU A 34 0.17 -4.15 -20.41
CA GLU A 34 -0.75 -3.08 -20.82
C GLU A 34 -0.07 -1.72 -20.88
N ASP A 35 0.87 -1.46 -19.99
CA ASP A 35 1.59 -0.19 -19.90
C ASP A 35 3.11 -0.42 -19.76
N VAL A 36 3.81 -0.37 -20.88
CA VAL A 36 5.28 -0.53 -20.94
C VAL A 36 6.05 0.55 -20.18
N ARG A 37 5.37 1.62 -19.74
CA ARG A 37 5.96 2.71 -18.94
C ARG A 37 5.51 2.68 -17.49
N ALA A 38 4.94 1.56 -17.09
CA ALA A 38 4.59 1.34 -15.71
C ALA A 38 5.83 1.35 -14.83
N SER A 39 5.77 2.06 -13.72
CA SER A 39 6.75 2.01 -12.64
C SER A 39 6.06 1.63 -11.36
N PHE A 40 6.75 0.87 -10.54
CA PHE A 40 6.15 0.24 -9.38
C PHE A 40 6.73 0.78 -8.08
N VAL A 41 5.84 0.99 -7.13
CA VAL A 41 6.20 1.30 -5.74
C VAL A 41 5.47 0.31 -4.84
N PHE A 42 6.20 -0.46 -4.09
CA PHE A 42 5.66 -1.37 -3.08
C PHE A 42 5.90 -0.78 -1.71
N VAL A 43 4.86 -0.72 -0.89
CA VAL A 43 4.94 -0.22 0.48
C VAL A 43 4.16 -1.12 1.41
N GLY A 44 4.74 -1.45 2.54
CA GLY A 44 4.02 -2.18 3.58
C GLY A 44 4.90 -2.91 4.57
N ASP A 45 4.23 -3.48 5.56
CA ASP A 45 4.83 -4.36 6.55
C ASP A 45 4.86 -5.79 6.00
N LEU A 46 6.05 -6.28 5.68
CA LEU A 46 6.24 -7.63 5.15
C LEU A 46 6.49 -8.67 6.25
N ASN A 47 6.67 -8.26 7.50
CA ASN A 47 7.02 -9.16 8.62
C ASN A 47 8.16 -10.16 8.24
N SER A 48 9.14 -9.66 7.49
CA SER A 48 10.25 -10.43 6.93
C SER A 48 11.55 -10.08 7.63
N HIS A 49 12.39 -11.08 7.87
CA HIS A 49 13.68 -10.89 8.51
C HIS A 49 14.80 -11.41 7.60
N HIS A 50 15.80 -10.56 7.33
CA HIS A 50 16.98 -10.91 6.56
C HIS A 50 18.18 -10.13 7.10
N GLN A 51 19.24 -10.84 7.49
CA GLN A 51 20.38 -10.21 8.18
C GLN A 51 21.09 -9.18 7.29
N GLU A 52 21.50 -9.56 6.12
CA GLU A 52 22.30 -8.70 5.23
C GLU A 52 21.45 -7.62 4.55
N TRP A 53 20.24 -7.96 4.16
CA TRP A 53 19.38 -7.06 3.37
C TRP A 53 18.54 -6.13 4.23
N LEU A 54 17.96 -6.63 5.34
CA LEU A 54 17.06 -5.87 6.21
C LEU A 54 17.71 -5.44 7.53
N GLY A 55 18.96 -5.87 7.80
CA GLY A 55 19.65 -5.60 9.06
C GLY A 55 18.97 -6.25 10.27
N SER A 56 18.24 -7.33 10.05
CA SER A 56 17.59 -8.11 11.11
C SER A 56 18.61 -8.95 11.88
N THR A 57 18.29 -9.36 13.10
CA THR A 57 19.13 -10.25 13.91
C THR A 57 19.18 -11.68 13.35
N THR A 58 18.15 -12.08 12.61
CA THR A 58 17.99 -13.40 12.01
C THR A 58 17.53 -13.29 10.57
N THR A 59 17.68 -14.37 9.81
CA THR A 59 17.05 -14.53 8.50
C THR A 59 16.01 -15.64 8.60
N ASN A 60 14.79 -15.35 8.15
CA ASN A 60 13.73 -16.35 8.02
C ASN A 60 13.41 -16.61 6.54
N ARG A 61 12.61 -17.66 6.27
CA ARG A 61 12.24 -18.02 4.89
C ARG A 61 11.52 -16.88 4.16
N HIS A 62 10.74 -16.07 4.87
CA HIS A 62 10.01 -14.94 4.31
C HIS A 62 10.95 -13.80 3.91
N GLY A 63 12.02 -13.59 4.67
CA GLY A 63 13.06 -12.63 4.31
C GLY A 63 13.83 -13.06 3.07
N VAL A 64 14.08 -14.36 2.92
CA VAL A 64 14.68 -14.91 1.69
C VAL A 64 13.74 -14.68 0.51
N ALA A 65 12.47 -15.05 0.62
CA ALA A 65 11.49 -14.89 -0.46
C ALA A 65 11.29 -13.40 -0.84
N ALA A 66 11.27 -12.49 0.14
CA ALA A 66 11.18 -11.05 -0.12
C ALA A 66 12.44 -10.52 -0.84
N PHE A 67 13.61 -11.01 -0.47
CA PHE A 67 14.86 -10.65 -1.14
C PHE A 67 14.93 -11.18 -2.57
N GLU A 68 14.52 -12.43 -2.79
CA GLU A 68 14.41 -13.02 -4.13
C GLU A 68 13.42 -12.25 -4.99
N TYR A 69 12.25 -11.89 -4.44
CA TYR A 69 11.28 -11.03 -5.12
C TYR A 69 11.89 -9.70 -5.54
N ALA A 70 12.55 -8.99 -4.63
CA ALA A 70 13.20 -7.70 -4.94
C ALA A 70 14.23 -7.85 -6.06
N THR A 71 15.01 -8.93 -6.02
CA THR A 71 16.03 -9.24 -7.04
C THR A 71 15.41 -9.52 -8.40
N VAL A 72 14.37 -10.36 -8.46
CA VAL A 72 13.71 -10.76 -9.71
C VAL A 72 12.92 -9.61 -10.32
N SER A 73 12.24 -8.81 -9.48
CA SER A 73 11.46 -7.64 -9.92
C SER A 73 12.31 -6.43 -10.31
N GLY A 74 13.62 -6.45 -9.99
CA GLY A 74 14.49 -5.29 -10.18
C GLY A 74 14.15 -4.12 -9.26
N CYS A 75 13.47 -4.38 -8.13
CA CYS A 75 13.09 -3.36 -7.17
C CYS A 75 14.16 -3.15 -6.11
N ASP A 76 14.57 -1.89 -5.92
CA ASP A 76 15.47 -1.50 -4.84
C ASP A 76 14.70 -1.19 -3.55
N LYS A 77 15.24 -1.65 -2.43
CA LYS A 77 14.77 -1.27 -1.10
C LYS A 77 15.27 0.13 -0.77
N LEU A 78 14.37 1.06 -0.51
CA LEU A 78 14.72 2.45 -0.19
C LEU A 78 14.73 2.78 1.30
N VAL A 79 14.09 1.99 2.15
CA VAL A 79 14.13 2.20 3.60
C VAL A 79 15.49 1.77 4.14
N VAL A 80 16.21 2.73 4.71
CA VAL A 80 17.52 2.52 5.34
C VAL A 80 17.41 2.73 6.84
N GLY A 81 17.91 1.78 7.61
CA GLY A 81 17.91 1.83 9.08
C GLY A 81 16.70 1.14 9.69
N LYS A 82 16.51 1.42 11.00
CA LYS A 82 15.45 0.76 11.78
C LYS A 82 14.12 1.48 11.58
N ALA A 83 13.14 0.77 11.08
CA ALA A 83 11.77 1.27 10.93
C ALA A 83 10.81 0.72 12.01
N HIS A 84 11.31 -0.09 12.95
CA HIS A 84 10.53 -0.67 14.03
C HIS A 84 11.26 -0.53 15.38
N ALA A 85 10.52 -0.31 16.48
CA ALA A 85 11.08 -0.07 17.82
C ALA A 85 11.95 -1.24 18.35
N ARG A 86 11.63 -2.47 17.97
CA ARG A 86 12.39 -3.67 18.35
C ARG A 86 13.63 -3.93 17.50
N GLY A 87 13.92 -3.04 16.56
CA GLY A 87 15.02 -3.16 15.60
C GLY A 87 14.62 -3.95 14.34
N GLY A 88 15.37 -3.72 13.26
CA GLY A 88 15.07 -4.27 11.94
C GLY A 88 14.17 -3.36 11.10
N THR A 89 14.02 -3.73 9.83
CA THR A 89 13.22 -3.02 8.84
C THR A 89 12.11 -3.96 8.40
N LEU A 90 10.96 -3.93 9.09
CA LEU A 90 9.77 -4.72 8.75
C LEU A 90 8.90 -4.00 7.72
N ASP A 91 8.81 -2.68 7.86
CA ASP A 91 8.12 -1.80 6.93
C ASP A 91 9.07 -1.47 5.79
N LEU A 92 8.70 -1.89 4.59
CA LEU A 92 9.50 -1.72 3.39
C LEU A 92 8.84 -0.76 2.42
N LEU A 93 9.68 -0.03 1.71
CA LEU A 93 9.35 0.62 0.47
C LEU A 93 10.38 0.18 -0.57
N MET A 94 9.88 -0.41 -1.65
CA MET A 94 10.69 -0.88 -2.76
C MET A 94 10.17 -0.29 -4.07
N THR A 95 11.04 -0.06 -5.03
CA THR A 95 10.68 0.50 -6.34
C THR A 95 11.68 0.11 -7.41
N ASP A 96 11.21 0.00 -8.64
CA ASP A 96 12.03 -0.16 -9.84
C ASP A 96 12.58 1.18 -10.40
N VAL A 97 12.24 2.30 -9.75
CA VAL A 97 12.64 3.66 -10.16
C VAL A 97 13.20 4.47 -8.99
N HIS A 98 14.24 3.94 -8.37
CA HIS A 98 14.85 4.50 -7.15
C HIS A 98 15.27 5.98 -7.28
N ASP A 99 15.66 6.43 -8.47
CA ASP A 99 16.05 7.83 -8.71
C ASP A 99 14.88 8.82 -8.56
N LEU A 100 13.65 8.35 -8.75
CA LEU A 100 12.45 9.17 -8.70
C LEU A 100 11.76 9.15 -7.33
N VAL A 101 12.18 8.27 -6.42
CA VAL A 101 11.53 8.09 -5.12
C VAL A 101 12.51 8.45 -4.00
N ARG A 102 12.06 9.30 -3.07
CA ARG A 102 12.78 9.62 -1.83
C ARG A 102 11.98 9.13 -0.64
N VAL A 103 12.66 8.50 0.30
CA VAL A 103 12.03 7.98 1.52
C VAL A 103 12.68 8.59 2.75
N ALA A 104 11.86 8.98 3.70
CA ALA A 104 12.30 9.36 5.04
C ALA A 104 11.54 8.54 6.08
N VAL A 105 12.27 8.09 7.09
CA VAL A 105 11.70 7.45 8.28
C VAL A 105 11.42 8.53 9.30
N ALA A 106 10.17 8.64 9.75
CA ALA A 106 9.73 9.63 10.73
C ALA A 106 9.28 8.93 12.03
N ALA A 107 9.03 9.73 13.05
CA ALA A 107 8.54 9.21 14.32
C ALA A 107 7.25 8.41 14.17
N PRO A 108 7.00 7.42 15.05
CA PRO A 108 5.74 6.71 15.11
C PRO A 108 4.54 7.64 15.27
N ILE A 109 3.40 7.24 14.73
CA ILE A 109 2.13 7.95 14.93
C ILE A 109 1.45 7.37 16.19
N GLY A 110 1.21 8.23 17.16
CA GLY A 110 0.60 7.82 18.42
C GLY A 110 1.47 6.83 19.22
N ASN A 111 0.90 5.72 19.63
CA ASN A 111 1.58 4.68 20.41
C ASN A 111 2.01 3.48 19.54
N SER A 112 2.17 3.67 18.23
CA SER A 112 2.64 2.62 17.33
C SER A 112 4.09 2.26 17.64
N ASP A 113 4.44 0.99 17.53
CA ASP A 113 5.82 0.50 17.54
C ASP A 113 6.47 0.52 16.15
N HIS A 114 5.71 0.92 15.11
CA HIS A 114 6.20 1.17 13.76
C HIS A 114 6.48 2.65 13.54
N SER A 115 7.61 2.94 12.91
CA SER A 115 7.94 4.28 12.42
C SER A 115 7.09 4.62 11.19
N SER A 116 6.84 5.92 10.99
CA SER A 116 6.16 6.37 9.77
C SER A 116 7.14 6.42 8.61
N LEU A 117 6.72 5.94 7.43
CA LEU A 117 7.45 6.08 6.19
C LEU A 117 6.83 7.21 5.35
N LEU A 118 7.64 8.20 5.03
CA LEU A 118 7.26 9.29 4.15
C LEU A 118 7.94 9.09 2.79
N ALA A 119 7.16 8.93 1.74
CA ALA A 119 7.67 8.78 0.39
C ALA A 119 7.29 9.99 -0.47
N ALA A 120 8.26 10.55 -1.18
CA ALA A 120 8.07 11.57 -2.17
C ALA A 120 8.45 11.03 -3.55
N ILE A 121 7.51 11.05 -4.50
CA ILE A 121 7.71 10.59 -5.87
C ILE A 121 7.87 11.83 -6.75
N SER A 122 9.02 11.93 -7.45
CA SER A 122 9.28 12.97 -8.42
C SER A 122 8.56 12.66 -9.72
N MET A 123 7.42 13.32 -9.95
CA MET A 123 6.65 13.17 -11.18
C MET A 123 6.90 14.35 -12.10
N ALA A 124 7.07 14.09 -13.40
CA ALA A 124 7.03 15.17 -14.38
C ALA A 124 5.68 15.88 -14.25
N GLN A 125 5.73 17.21 -14.10
CA GLN A 125 4.53 18.02 -13.87
C GLN A 125 3.51 17.75 -14.97
N ALA A 126 2.40 17.13 -14.61
CA ALA A 126 1.28 17.00 -15.53
C ALA A 126 0.78 18.41 -15.85
N VAL A 127 0.52 18.64 -17.12
CA VAL A 127 -0.08 19.87 -17.68
C VAL A 127 -1.16 20.45 -16.75
N PRO A 128 -1.26 21.79 -16.68
CA PRO A 128 -1.98 22.48 -15.61
C PRO A 128 -3.41 22.03 -15.45
N ASN A 129 -3.74 21.81 -14.21
CA ASN A 129 -5.06 21.69 -13.63
C ASN A 129 -6.19 22.28 -14.47
N LEU A 130 -6.88 21.43 -15.19
CA LEU A 130 -8.32 21.55 -15.21
C LEU A 130 -8.75 21.28 -13.77
N GLY A 131 -9.17 22.29 -13.04
CA GLY A 131 -9.47 22.21 -11.63
C GLY A 131 -10.41 21.04 -11.32
N VAL A 132 -9.84 19.94 -10.89
CA VAL A 132 -10.61 18.81 -10.41
C VAL A 132 -11.05 19.18 -9.00
N SER A 133 -12.28 19.61 -8.89
CA SER A 133 -12.92 19.75 -7.59
C SER A 133 -12.90 18.38 -6.91
N ARG A 134 -12.12 18.26 -5.86
CA ARG A 134 -12.14 17.05 -5.01
C ARG A 134 -13.02 17.34 -3.82
N LYS A 135 -14.03 16.53 -3.63
CA LYS A 135 -14.72 16.48 -2.34
C LYS A 135 -13.74 15.88 -1.32
N VAL A 136 -13.35 16.67 -0.34
CA VAL A 136 -12.49 16.21 0.75
C VAL A 136 -13.40 15.85 1.92
N CYS A 137 -13.37 14.58 2.32
CA CYS A 137 -14.06 14.15 3.52
C CYS A 137 -13.31 14.67 4.75
N MET A 138 -13.92 15.57 5.49
CA MET A 138 -13.39 16.13 6.74
C MET A 138 -13.73 15.18 7.89
N LYS A 139 -12.89 14.17 8.12
CA LYS A 139 -13.12 13.08 9.11
C LYS A 139 -13.48 13.58 10.51
N HIS A 140 -13.00 14.76 10.92
CA HIS A 140 -13.32 15.37 12.22
C HIS A 140 -14.74 15.94 12.31
N GLN A 141 -15.43 16.12 11.18
CA GLN A 141 -16.82 16.60 11.11
C GLN A 141 -17.81 15.45 10.90
N VAL A 142 -17.34 14.24 10.73
CA VAL A 142 -18.19 13.08 10.49
C VAL A 142 -18.81 12.61 11.81
N ASN A 143 -20.13 12.49 11.81
CA ASN A 143 -20.82 11.81 12.90
C ASN A 143 -20.65 10.30 12.78
N TRP A 144 -19.65 9.77 13.46
CA TRP A 144 -19.31 8.34 13.39
C TRP A 144 -20.43 7.41 13.86
N ASN A 145 -21.29 7.86 14.77
CA ASN A 145 -22.46 7.06 15.20
C ASN A 145 -23.44 6.87 14.04
N THR A 146 -23.68 7.91 13.25
CA THR A 146 -24.52 7.84 12.05
C THR A 146 -23.90 6.91 11.00
N VAL A 147 -22.59 7.04 10.77
CA VAL A 147 -21.87 6.16 9.83
C VAL A 147 -21.92 4.70 10.27
N CYS A 148 -21.64 4.42 11.54
CA CYS A 148 -21.72 3.06 12.08
C CYS A 148 -23.15 2.50 12.03
N GLY A 149 -24.16 3.34 12.26
CA GLY A 149 -25.56 2.98 12.08
C GLY A 149 -25.86 2.56 10.65
N ALA A 150 -25.53 3.41 9.69
CA ALA A 150 -25.72 3.12 8.27
C ALA A 150 -25.00 1.84 7.81
N ILE A 151 -23.77 1.60 8.28
CA ILE A 151 -23.03 0.39 7.97
C ILE A 151 -23.71 -0.86 8.52
N ARG A 152 -24.32 -0.80 9.70
CA ARG A 152 -25.05 -1.94 10.31
C ARG A 152 -26.30 -2.31 9.53
N GLU A 153 -26.97 -1.33 8.93
CA GLU A 153 -28.19 -1.52 8.14
C GLU A 153 -27.93 -2.02 6.71
N LEU A 154 -26.65 -2.13 6.29
CA LEU A 154 -26.33 -2.66 4.97
C LEU A 154 -26.74 -4.12 4.83
N PRO A 155 -27.23 -4.52 3.65
CA PRO A 155 -27.64 -5.90 3.38
C PRO A 155 -26.41 -6.80 3.18
N TRP A 156 -25.62 -6.99 4.24
CA TRP A 156 -24.33 -7.71 4.19
C TRP A 156 -24.42 -9.09 3.57
N HIS A 157 -25.52 -9.82 3.83
CA HIS A 157 -25.73 -11.13 3.23
C HIS A 157 -25.71 -11.06 1.70
N ASN A 158 -26.44 -10.10 1.11
CA ASN A 158 -26.48 -9.92 -0.33
C ASN A 158 -25.16 -9.40 -0.90
N ILE A 159 -24.48 -8.54 -0.16
CA ILE A 159 -23.17 -8.01 -0.54
C ILE A 159 -22.13 -9.14 -0.59
N CYS A 160 -22.08 -9.97 0.45
CA CYS A 160 -21.09 -11.05 0.55
C CYS A 160 -21.35 -12.21 -0.46
N LEU A 161 -22.57 -12.39 -0.90
CA LEU A 161 -22.93 -13.42 -1.89
C LEU A 161 -22.87 -12.91 -3.34
N SER A 162 -22.61 -11.65 -3.55
CA SER A 162 -22.51 -11.06 -4.88
C SER A 162 -21.24 -11.47 -5.61
N ASP A 163 -21.31 -11.67 -6.92
CA ASP A 163 -20.14 -11.89 -7.78
C ASP A 163 -19.22 -10.67 -7.81
N ASN A 164 -19.73 -9.48 -7.48
CA ASN A 164 -18.95 -8.25 -7.37
C ASN A 164 -19.31 -7.46 -6.10
N PRO A 165 -18.86 -7.92 -4.92
CA PRO A 165 -19.23 -7.31 -3.64
C PRO A 165 -18.79 -5.85 -3.52
N VAL A 166 -17.70 -5.46 -4.18
CA VAL A 166 -17.17 -4.09 -4.14
C VAL A 166 -18.11 -3.10 -4.84
N GLU A 167 -18.66 -3.46 -5.99
CA GLU A 167 -19.62 -2.60 -6.71
C GLU A 167 -20.95 -2.51 -5.95
N VAL A 168 -21.45 -3.63 -5.41
CA VAL A 168 -22.66 -3.63 -4.58
C VAL A 168 -22.46 -2.79 -3.33
N LEU A 169 -21.28 -2.84 -2.71
CA LEU A 169 -20.94 -2.02 -1.56
C LEU A 169 -20.91 -0.53 -1.93
N LYS A 170 -20.28 -0.17 -3.05
CA LYS A 170 -20.27 1.22 -3.55
C LYS A 170 -21.68 1.74 -3.79
N MET A 171 -22.53 0.98 -4.44
CA MET A 171 -23.92 1.38 -4.72
C MET A 171 -24.75 1.62 -3.45
N ASN A 172 -24.47 0.91 -2.37
CA ASN A 172 -25.21 1.03 -1.11
C ASN A 172 -24.58 2.05 -0.14
N ILE A 173 -23.27 2.26 -0.17
CA ILE A 173 -22.59 3.20 0.74
C ILE A 173 -22.60 4.62 0.17
N PHE A 174 -22.39 4.82 -1.11
CA PHE A 174 -22.28 6.16 -1.71
C PHE A 174 -23.54 7.03 -1.50
N PRO A 175 -24.77 6.53 -1.65
CA PRO A 175 -25.96 7.33 -1.36
C PRO A 175 -26.02 7.78 0.11
N CYS A 176 -25.68 6.88 1.04
CA CYS A 176 -25.68 7.19 2.48
C CYS A 176 -24.61 8.24 2.87
N TRP A 177 -23.53 8.36 2.10
CA TRP A 177 -22.48 9.36 2.36
C TRP A 177 -22.85 10.76 1.86
N LEU A 178 -23.74 10.86 0.88
CA LEU A 178 -24.22 12.14 0.37
C LEU A 178 -25.21 12.80 1.32
N ASP A 179 -25.94 12.02 2.13
CA ASP A 179 -26.92 12.51 3.09
C ASP A 179 -26.30 12.88 4.46
N VAL A 180 -25.02 12.55 4.69
CA VAL A 180 -24.30 12.79 5.96
C VAL A 180 -23.34 14.00 5.85
N MET A 181 -23.24 14.61 4.68
CA MET A 181 -22.46 15.83 4.41
C MET A 181 -23.36 17.03 4.18
#